data_cc08c5a656ab8a3a04e12d6a67714d81
#
_entry.id   cc08c5a656ab8a3a04e12d6a67714d81
#
_cell.length_a   1.000
_cell.length_b   1.000
_cell.length_c   1.000
_cell.angle_alpha   90.00
_cell.angle_beta   90.00
_cell.angle_gamma   90.00
#
_symmetry.space_group_name_H-M   'P 1'
#
loop_
_entity.id
_entity.type
_entity.pdbx_description
1 polymer ?
#
loop_
_entity_poly.entity_id
_entity_poly.type
_entity_poly.pdbx_seq_one_letter_code
_entity_poly.pdbx_strand_id
1 'polypeptide(L)' 'MTSIKGCPGEYEERKIVHTVRYQGQVIVIDHVPAEVCIVCGDVLLKPETVRGIETLLRTTTRPVSVVPLYEYA' A
#
# COMPACT_ATOMS: atom_id res chain seq x y z
N MET A 1 -3.11 12.87 -15.06
CA MET A 1 -2.35 13.05 -14.72
C MET A 1 -1.68 13.53 -14.28
N THR A 2 -1.51 13.34 -14.38
CA THR A 2 -0.94 13.44 -13.78
C THR A 2 -0.30 14.22 -13.15
N SER A 3 -0.73 14.33 -12.76
CA SER A 3 -0.28 14.95 -11.64
C SER A 3 1.15 14.89 -11.44
N ILE A 4 1.67 13.94 -11.91
CA ILE A 4 3.02 13.73 -11.73
C ILE A 4 3.83 14.88 -12.14
N LYS A 5 3.38 15.54 -13.15
CA LYS A 5 4.14 16.62 -13.65
C LYS A 5 4.22 17.75 -12.72
N GLY A 6 3.26 17.92 -11.88
CA GLY A 6 3.27 19.05 -11.00
C GLY A 6 3.90 18.78 -9.67
N CYS A 7 4.28 17.57 -9.41
CA CYS A 7 4.81 17.24 -8.09
C CYS A 7 6.28 17.59 -8.02
N PRO A 8 6.69 18.39 -7.03
CA PRO A 8 8.09 18.77 -6.90
C PRO A 8 8.99 17.64 -6.46
N GLY A 9 8.43 16.52 -6.09
CA GLY A 9 9.24 15.35 -5.85
C GLY A 9 9.86 15.23 -4.49
N GLU A 10 9.34 15.91 -3.53
CA GLU A 10 9.84 15.75 -2.17
C GLU A 10 9.13 14.59 -1.51
N TYR A 11 9.81 13.48 -1.36
CA TYR A 11 9.22 12.27 -0.80
C TYR A 11 9.81 11.97 0.56
N GLU A 12 8.97 11.39 1.40
CA GLU A 12 9.33 11.07 2.77
C GLU A 12 8.94 9.63 3.01
N GLU A 13 9.80 8.87 3.67
CA GLU A 13 9.50 7.46 3.93
C GLU A 13 8.51 7.36 5.08
N ARG A 14 7.45 6.60 4.86
CA ARG A 14 6.41 6.40 5.86
C ARG A 14 5.89 4.99 5.77
N LYS A 15 5.29 4.51 6.86
CA LYS A 15 4.60 3.24 6.86
C LYS A 15 3.13 3.48 6.66
N ILE A 16 2.56 2.82 5.67
CA ILE A 16 1.17 3.06 5.30
C ILE A 16 0.39 1.76 5.35
N VAL A 17 -0.94 1.89 5.28
CA VAL A 17 -1.83 0.76 5.12
C VAL A 17 -2.05 0.57 3.63
N HIS A 18 -1.78 -0.62 3.16
CA HIS A 18 -1.89 -0.93 1.74
C HIS A 18 -2.97 -1.98 1.55
N THR A 19 -3.88 -1.73 0.63
CA THR A 19 -4.98 -2.64 0.35
C THR A 19 -4.75 -3.29 -1.00
N VAL A 20 -4.90 -4.60 -1.05
CA VAL A 20 -4.69 -5.35 -2.27
C VAL A 20 -5.78 -6.39 -2.41
N ARG A 21 -6.16 -6.69 -3.66
CA ARG A 21 -7.11 -7.76 -3.93
C ARG A 21 -6.33 -8.98 -4.37
N TYR A 22 -6.49 -10.07 -3.64
CA TYR A 22 -5.73 -11.28 -3.88
C TYR A 22 -6.67 -12.47 -3.81
N GLN A 23 -6.75 -13.23 -4.91
CA GLN A 23 -7.59 -14.43 -5.01
C GLN A 23 -9.03 -14.14 -4.58
N GLY A 24 -9.57 -13.04 -5.07
CA GLY A 24 -10.96 -12.71 -4.80
C GLY A 24 -11.23 -12.10 -3.47
N GLN A 25 -10.20 -11.88 -2.67
CA GLN A 25 -10.36 -11.30 -1.34
C GLN A 25 -9.64 -9.96 -1.26
N VAL A 26 -10.21 -9.07 -0.46
CA VAL A 26 -9.56 -7.79 -0.17
C VAL A 26 -8.70 -7.98 1.06
N ILE A 27 -7.40 -7.73 0.92
CA ILE A 27 -6.45 -7.91 2.00
C ILE A 27 -5.86 -6.56 2.36
N VAL A 28 -5.82 -6.28 3.66
CA VAL A 28 -5.27 -5.04 4.19
C VAL A 28 -3.94 -5.37 4.86
N ILE A 29 -2.89 -4.70 4.42
CA ILE A 29 -1.55 -4.92 4.96
C ILE A 29 -1.10 -3.63 5.63
N ASP A 30 -0.75 -3.74 6.90
CA ASP A 30 -0.33 -2.59 7.68
C ASP A 30 1.19 -2.48 7.70
N HIS A 31 1.67 -1.31 8.03
CA HIS A 31 3.11 -1.05 8.20
C HIS A 31 3.90 -1.31 6.93
N VAL A 32 3.34 -0.95 5.79
CA VAL A 32 4.02 -1.12 4.51
C VAL A 32 4.91 0.10 4.28
N PRO A 33 6.23 -0.08 4.14
CA PRO A 33 7.10 1.06 3.89
C PRO A 33 6.85 1.62 2.50
N ALA A 34 6.70 2.93 2.44
CA ALA A 34 6.41 3.62 1.19
C ALA A 34 7.01 5.00 1.23
N GLU A 35 7.16 5.60 0.06
CA GLU A 35 7.60 6.97 -0.04
C GLU A 35 6.39 7.82 -0.42
N VAL A 36 6.12 8.81 0.39
CA VAL A 36 4.94 9.66 0.22
C VAL A 36 5.40 11.08 -0.06
N CYS A 37 4.87 11.65 -1.12
CA CYS A 37 5.19 13.03 -1.45
C CYS A 37 4.47 13.94 -0.48
N ILE A 38 5.23 14.81 0.18
CA ILE A 38 4.66 15.67 1.20
C ILE A 38 3.87 16.82 0.61
N VAL A 39 3.98 17.02 -0.68
CA VAL A 39 3.28 18.11 -1.34
C VAL A 39 1.96 17.65 -1.93
N CYS A 40 1.99 16.58 -2.72
CA CYS A 40 0.78 16.15 -3.43
C CYS A 40 0.18 14.85 -2.88
N GLY A 41 0.86 14.19 -1.95
CA GLY A 41 0.34 12.97 -1.38
C GLY A 41 0.55 11.72 -2.22
N ASP A 42 1.34 11.83 -3.26
CA ASP A 42 1.64 10.70 -4.10
C ASP A 42 2.37 9.62 -3.32
N VAL A 43 2.09 8.36 -3.63
CA VAL A 43 2.68 7.23 -2.91
C VAL A 43 3.45 6.37 -3.87
N LEU A 44 4.70 6.07 -3.51
CA LEU A 44 5.55 5.21 -4.32
C LEU A 44 5.97 4.01 -3.49
N LEU A 45 5.87 2.83 -4.09
CA LEU A 45 6.35 1.60 -3.46
C LEU A 45 7.59 1.14 -4.18
N LYS A 46 8.63 0.82 -3.42
CA LYS A 46 9.86 0.33 -4.01
C LYS A 46 9.68 -1.10 -4.49
N PRO A 47 10.45 -1.52 -5.48
CA PRO A 47 10.32 -2.90 -5.99
C PRO A 47 10.51 -3.96 -4.91
N GLU A 48 11.42 -3.75 -3.98
CA GLU A 48 11.62 -4.72 -2.92
C GLU A 48 10.41 -4.77 -1.98
N THR A 49 9.72 -3.65 -1.80
CA THR A 49 8.51 -3.62 -0.99
C THR A 49 7.41 -4.42 -1.67
N VAL A 50 7.26 -4.25 -2.98
CA VAL A 50 6.25 -4.98 -3.74
C VAL A 50 6.54 -6.48 -3.67
N ARG A 51 7.81 -6.88 -3.80
CA ARG A 51 8.15 -8.28 -3.70
C ARG A 51 7.89 -8.83 -2.31
N GLY A 52 8.14 -8.02 -1.28
CA GLY A 52 7.84 -8.43 0.08
C GLY A 52 6.37 -8.68 0.28
N ILE A 53 5.53 -7.83 -0.30
CA ILE A 53 4.09 -8.01 -0.21
C ILE A 53 3.68 -9.30 -0.89
N GLU A 54 4.22 -9.57 -2.08
CA GLU A 54 3.89 -10.79 -2.79
C GLU A 54 4.31 -12.03 -2.01
N THR A 55 5.48 -11.98 -1.39
CA THR A 55 5.95 -13.09 -0.58
C THR A 55 5.04 -13.29 0.63
N LEU A 56 4.67 -12.20 1.27
CA LEU A 56 3.78 -12.25 2.42
C LEU A 56 2.46 -12.92 2.05
N LEU A 57 1.90 -12.55 0.91
CA LEU A 57 0.61 -13.09 0.49
C LEU A 57 0.69 -14.57 0.19
N ARG A 58 1.85 -15.04 -0.28
CA ARG A 58 2.01 -16.45 -0.59
C ARG A 58 2.26 -17.30 0.63
N THR A 59 2.89 -16.75 1.65
CA THR A 59 3.31 -17.53 2.79
C THR A 59 2.40 -17.40 4.00
N THR A 60 1.66 -16.30 4.10
CA THR A 60 0.81 -16.06 5.26
C THR A 60 -0.58 -16.60 5.00
N THR A 61 -1.06 -17.48 5.86
CA THR A 61 -2.38 -18.05 5.69
C THR A 61 -3.41 -17.46 6.64
N ARG A 62 -2.97 -16.69 7.64
CA ARG A 62 -3.89 -16.11 8.61
C ARG A 62 -3.58 -14.65 8.82
N PRO A 63 -4.61 -13.80 8.93
CA PRO A 63 -4.39 -12.40 9.25
C PRO A 63 -4.05 -12.26 10.73
N VAL A 64 -3.30 -11.21 11.07
CA VAL A 64 -2.97 -10.94 12.45
C VAL A 64 -4.15 -10.29 13.18
N SER A 65 -5.04 -9.65 12.43
CA SER A 65 -6.23 -9.08 13.01
C SER A 65 -7.28 -8.95 11.92
N VAL A 66 -8.52 -8.67 12.34
CA VAL A 66 -9.64 -8.54 11.41
C VAL A 66 -10.06 -7.10 11.40
N VAL A 67 -10.24 -6.54 10.19
CA VAL A 67 -10.70 -5.17 10.05
C VAL A 67 -12.08 -5.19 9.39
N PRO A 68 -12.96 -4.26 9.76
CA PRO A 68 -14.27 -4.22 9.12
C PRO A 68 -14.15 -3.70 7.70
N LEU A 69 -14.97 -4.29 6.83
CA LEU A 69 -15.04 -3.89 5.44
C LEU A 69 -16.43 -3.33 5.20
N TYR A 70 -16.49 -2.10 4.70
CA TYR A 70 -17.77 -1.46 4.42
C TYR A 70 -17.92 -1.24 2.93
N GLU A 71 -19.12 -1.43 2.46
CA GLU A 71 -19.42 -1.25 1.05
C GLU A 71 -20.22 0.03 0.89
N TYR A 72 -19.83 0.84 -0.06
CA TYR A 72 -20.56 2.06 -0.36
C TYR A 72 -21.76 1.67 -1.22
N ALA A 73 -22.94 2.00 -0.79
CA ALA A 73 -24.17 1.57 -1.47
C ALA A 73 -24.86 2.71 -2.18
#